data_4605dcc021b77f61edc735bb53ff588f
#
_entry.id   4605dcc021b77f61edc735bb53ff588f
#
_cell.length_a   1.000
_cell.length_b   1.000
_cell.length_c   1.000
_cell.angle_alpha   90.00
_cell.angle_beta   90.00
_cell.angle_gamma   90.00
#
_symmetry.space_group_name_H-M   'P 1'
#
loop_
_entity.id
_entity.type
_entity.pdbx_description
1 polymer ?
#
loop_
_entity_poly.entity_id
_entity_poly.type
_entity_poly.pdbx_seq_one_letter_code
_entity_poly.pdbx_strand_id
1 'polypeptide(L)'
;MDNLNKLRRFGKYEKDWNGYGAEPFTASLIMSVKKLIMSMNVQPQIFPAADHSIQLEYDGEEGEYLEFQVFENGTVHYYSVDKNGNEKEKEMICSAEEMNHLIEDFYGSSFR
;
A
#
# COMPACT_ATOMS: atom_id res chain seq x y z
N MET A 1 -15.09 3.28 8.17
CA MET A 1 -13.63 3.17 8.08
C MET A 1 -13.12 3.98 6.88
N ASP A 2 -12.19 4.89 7.14
CA ASP A 2 -11.72 5.85 6.14
C ASP A 2 -11.07 5.20 4.93
N ASN A 3 -10.25 4.16 5.13
CA ASN A 3 -9.58 3.49 4.02
C ASN A 3 -10.55 2.80 3.07
N LEU A 4 -11.60 2.20 3.58
CA LEU A 4 -12.61 1.58 2.73
C LEU A 4 -13.38 2.63 1.94
N ASN A 5 -13.63 3.79 2.52
CA ASN A 5 -14.29 4.90 1.83
C ASN A 5 -13.38 5.49 0.74
N LYS A 6 -12.08 5.66 1.04
CA LYS A 6 -11.11 6.11 0.04
C LYS A 6 -11.05 5.13 -1.13
N LEU A 7 -10.97 3.84 -0.83
CA LEU A 7 -10.88 2.81 -1.85
C LEU A 7 -12.12 2.78 -2.73
N ARG A 8 -13.29 3.00 -2.13
CA ARG A 8 -14.54 3.10 -2.89
C ARG A 8 -14.48 4.28 -3.87
N ARG A 9 -13.93 5.42 -3.44
CA ARG A 9 -13.76 6.57 -4.33
C ARG A 9 -12.78 6.26 -5.47
N PHE A 10 -11.67 5.56 -5.18
CA PHE A 10 -10.71 5.16 -6.23
C PHE A 10 -11.40 4.29 -7.28
N GLY A 11 -12.30 3.41 -6.85
CA GLY A 11 -13.03 2.53 -7.76
C GLY A 11 -13.97 3.26 -8.70
N LYS A 12 -14.27 4.52 -8.41
CA LYS A 12 -15.15 5.35 -9.25
C LYS A 12 -14.38 6.31 -10.15
N TYR A 13 -13.06 6.33 -10.07
CA TYR A 13 -12.24 7.21 -10.91
C TYR A 13 -12.40 6.83 -12.39
N GLU A 14 -12.54 7.84 -13.22
CA GLU A 14 -12.67 7.68 -14.66
C GLU A 14 -11.33 7.92 -15.35
N LYS A 15 -11.27 7.63 -16.65
CA LYS A 15 -10.06 7.89 -17.43
C LYS A 15 -9.64 9.35 -17.27
N ASP A 16 -8.32 9.56 -17.19
CA ASP A 16 -7.72 10.88 -17.00
C ASP A 16 -8.01 11.51 -15.63
N TRP A 17 -8.24 10.65 -14.61
CA TRP A 17 -8.59 11.14 -13.27
C TRP A 17 -7.48 11.99 -12.63
N ASN A 18 -6.22 11.81 -13.05
CA ASN A 18 -5.11 12.60 -12.54
C ASN A 18 -4.77 13.82 -13.42
N GLY A 19 -5.49 14.03 -14.52
CA GLY A 19 -5.20 15.10 -15.47
C GLY A 19 -4.06 14.81 -16.44
N TYR A 20 -3.47 13.61 -16.39
CA TYR A 20 -2.33 13.21 -17.20
C TYR A 20 -2.55 11.89 -17.92
N GLY A 21 -3.80 11.53 -18.17
CA GLY A 21 -4.15 10.36 -18.96
C GLY A 21 -4.21 9.04 -18.18
N ALA A 22 -4.28 9.09 -16.85
CA ALA A 22 -4.36 7.87 -16.05
C ALA A 22 -5.62 7.07 -16.35
N GLU A 23 -5.47 5.74 -16.41
CA GLU A 23 -6.59 4.84 -16.61
C GLU A 23 -7.35 4.60 -15.31
N PRO A 24 -8.63 4.22 -15.38
CA PRO A 24 -9.39 3.82 -14.19
C PRO A 24 -8.78 2.59 -13.53
N PHE A 25 -9.00 2.44 -12.22
CA PHE A 25 -8.60 1.23 -11.53
C PHE A 25 -9.53 0.08 -11.88
N THR A 26 -8.96 -1.12 -12.05
CA THR A 26 -9.77 -2.31 -12.29
C THR A 26 -10.50 -2.72 -11.03
N ALA A 27 -11.66 -3.38 -11.19
CA ALA A 27 -12.39 -3.94 -10.07
C ALA A 27 -11.54 -4.98 -9.33
N SER A 28 -10.71 -5.71 -10.06
CA SER A 28 -9.80 -6.70 -9.50
C SER A 28 -8.81 -6.09 -8.53
N LEU A 29 -8.17 -4.97 -8.91
CA LEU A 29 -7.22 -4.28 -8.04
C LEU A 29 -7.91 -3.74 -6.79
N ILE A 30 -9.05 -3.08 -6.98
CA ILE A 30 -9.82 -2.53 -5.85
C ILE A 30 -10.19 -3.63 -4.86
N MET A 31 -10.64 -4.79 -5.35
CA MET A 31 -11.01 -5.92 -4.50
C MET A 31 -9.80 -6.50 -3.77
N SER A 32 -8.65 -6.62 -4.45
CA SER A 32 -7.44 -7.12 -3.84
C SER A 32 -6.99 -6.21 -2.69
N VAL A 33 -6.99 -4.90 -2.90
CA VAL A 33 -6.59 -3.94 -1.87
C VAL A 33 -7.59 -3.93 -0.72
N LYS A 34 -8.88 -4.06 -1.02
CA LYS A 34 -9.91 -4.16 0.02
C LYS A 34 -9.64 -5.34 0.95
N LYS A 35 -9.34 -6.51 0.39
CA LYS A 35 -9.03 -7.70 1.19
C LYS A 35 -7.79 -7.49 2.05
N LEU A 36 -6.75 -6.87 1.49
CA LEU A 36 -5.53 -6.56 2.24
C LEU A 36 -5.83 -5.63 3.42
N ILE A 37 -6.54 -4.54 3.18
CA ILE A 37 -6.86 -3.55 4.21
C ILE A 37 -7.65 -4.21 5.35
N MET A 38 -8.60 -5.06 5.01
CA MET A 38 -9.42 -5.75 6.02
C MET A 38 -8.62 -6.76 6.84
N SER A 39 -7.48 -7.22 6.31
CA SER A 39 -6.63 -8.22 6.97
C SER A 39 -5.41 -7.60 7.67
N MET A 40 -5.20 -6.30 7.54
CA MET A 40 -4.04 -5.65 8.14
C MET A 40 -4.28 -5.28 9.60
N ASN A 41 -3.29 -5.60 10.44
CA ASN A 41 -3.35 -5.30 11.87
C ASN A 41 -3.13 -3.81 12.15
N VAL A 42 -2.35 -3.14 11.30
CA VAL A 42 -2.14 -1.69 11.36
C VAL A 42 -2.60 -1.11 10.04
N GLN A 43 -3.49 -0.11 10.09
CA GLN A 43 -4.03 0.48 8.86
C GLN A 43 -3.05 1.43 8.21
N PRO A 44 -2.82 1.31 6.90
CA PRO A 44 -1.95 2.24 6.17
C PRO A 44 -2.68 3.52 5.80
N GLN A 45 -1.92 4.50 5.31
CA GLN A 45 -2.47 5.54 4.45
C GLN A 45 -2.45 4.99 3.02
N ILE A 46 -3.52 5.19 2.27
CA ILE A 46 -3.59 4.66 0.90
C ILE A 46 -3.63 5.81 -0.11
N PHE A 47 -2.92 5.61 -1.23
CA PHE A 47 -2.82 6.61 -2.29
C PHE A 47 -2.97 5.95 -3.65
N PRO A 48 -3.66 6.62 -4.59
CA PRO A 48 -3.76 6.09 -5.95
C PRO A 48 -2.51 6.44 -6.75
N ALA A 49 -2.08 5.53 -7.61
CA ALA A 49 -0.98 5.78 -8.53
C ALA A 49 -1.42 5.55 -9.96
N ALA A 50 -0.82 6.30 -10.89
CA ALA A 50 -1.25 6.30 -12.29
C ALA A 50 -0.83 5.07 -13.08
N ASP A 51 0.04 4.22 -12.51
CA ASP A 51 0.59 3.04 -13.16
C ASP A 51 -0.19 1.76 -12.86
N HIS A 52 -1.49 1.86 -12.63
CA HIS A 52 -2.38 0.74 -12.29
C HIS A 52 -2.02 0.10 -10.94
N SER A 53 -1.60 0.93 -9.97
CA SER A 53 -1.28 0.46 -8.64
C SER A 53 -1.89 1.35 -7.57
N ILE A 54 -1.94 0.82 -6.35
CA ILE A 54 -2.35 1.57 -5.17
C ILE A 54 -1.24 1.42 -4.14
N GLN A 55 -0.83 2.54 -3.53
CA GLN A 55 0.21 2.55 -2.53
C GLN A 55 -0.37 2.51 -1.12
N LEU A 56 0.22 1.68 -0.28
CA LEU A 56 -0.11 1.57 1.14
C LEU A 56 1.13 2.02 1.91
N GLU A 57 1.01 3.08 2.71
CA GLU A 57 2.16 3.73 3.33
C GLU A 57 2.04 3.75 4.84
N TYR A 58 3.21 3.58 5.49
CA TYR A 58 3.35 3.62 6.94
C TYR A 58 4.53 4.51 7.30
N ASP A 59 4.36 5.36 8.30
CA ASP A 59 5.42 6.23 8.80
C ASP A 59 5.79 5.86 10.23
N GLY A 60 7.09 5.92 10.54
CA GLY A 60 7.58 5.82 11.91
C GLY A 60 7.79 7.21 12.52
N GLU A 61 8.12 7.26 13.80
CA GLU A 61 8.27 8.52 14.53
C GLU A 61 9.60 9.23 14.27
N GLU A 62 10.61 8.49 13.80
CA GLU A 62 11.95 9.02 13.60
C GLU A 62 12.36 9.07 12.13
N GLY A 63 11.41 9.21 11.24
CA GLY A 63 11.66 9.31 9.80
C GLY A 63 11.67 7.96 9.08
N GLU A 64 11.40 6.86 9.77
CA GLU A 64 11.27 5.56 9.12
C GLU A 64 10.04 5.57 8.19
N TYR A 65 10.13 4.81 7.11
CA TYR A 65 9.08 4.78 6.12
C TYR A 65 8.96 3.37 5.54
N LEU A 66 7.74 2.92 5.31
CA LEU A 66 7.48 1.65 4.64
C LEU A 66 6.34 1.84 3.66
N GLU A 67 6.50 1.26 2.47
CA GLU A 67 5.45 1.35 1.46
C GLU A 67 5.28 0.01 0.76
N PHE A 68 4.03 -0.31 0.45
CA PHE A 68 3.69 -1.41 -0.46
C PHE A 68 2.99 -0.79 -1.66
N GLN A 69 3.46 -1.10 -2.84
CA GLN A 69 2.80 -0.73 -4.08
C GLN A 69 2.14 -1.98 -4.64
N VAL A 70 0.82 -2.00 -4.65
CA VAL A 70 0.03 -3.18 -5.04
C VAL A 70 -0.42 -3.01 -6.48
N PHE A 71 -0.01 -3.94 -7.35
CA PHE A 71 -0.36 -3.93 -8.77
C PHE A 71 -1.50 -4.89 -9.05
N GLU A 72 -2.23 -4.66 -10.16
CA GLU A 72 -3.40 -5.46 -10.48
C GLU A 72 -3.08 -6.92 -10.83
N ASN A 73 -1.81 -7.21 -11.20
CA ASN A 73 -1.38 -8.57 -11.52
C ASN A 73 -1.03 -9.41 -10.28
N GLY A 74 -1.25 -8.87 -9.08
CA GLY A 74 -0.96 -9.58 -7.84
C GLY A 74 0.46 -9.40 -7.33
N THR A 75 1.28 -8.61 -8.02
CA THR A 75 2.64 -8.31 -7.57
C THR A 75 2.59 -7.13 -6.59
N VAL A 76 3.44 -7.17 -5.58
CA VAL A 76 3.62 -6.07 -4.63
C VAL A 76 5.08 -5.68 -4.60
N HIS A 77 5.35 -4.38 -4.75
CA HIS A 77 6.69 -3.85 -4.56
C HIS A 77 6.79 -3.27 -3.16
N TYR A 78 7.73 -3.82 -2.38
CA TYR A 78 8.00 -3.41 -1.00
C TYR A 78 9.22 -2.50 -0.98
N TYR A 79 9.11 -1.39 -0.27
CA TYR A 79 10.21 -0.46 -0.05
C TYR A 79 10.16 0.04 1.39
N SER A 80 11.31 0.11 2.06
CA SER A 80 11.39 0.68 3.40
C SER A 80 12.70 1.39 3.63
N VAL A 81 12.66 2.36 4.55
CA VAL A 81 13.84 3.10 5.01
C VAL A 81 13.82 3.07 6.53
N ASP A 82 14.94 2.70 7.16
CA ASP A 82 15.02 2.75 8.62
C ASP A 82 15.44 4.16 9.09
N LYS A 83 15.48 4.37 10.39
CA LYS A 83 15.81 5.68 10.96
C LYS A 83 17.23 6.15 10.65
N ASN A 84 18.10 5.24 10.22
CA ASN A 84 19.47 5.55 9.85
C ASN A 84 19.63 5.76 8.34
N GLY A 85 18.55 5.71 7.59
CA GLY A 85 18.57 5.90 6.14
C GLY A 85 18.89 4.64 5.35
N ASN A 86 18.92 3.47 5.98
CA ASN A 86 19.15 2.22 5.28
C ASN A 86 17.90 1.79 4.55
N GLU A 87 18.04 1.54 3.25
CA GLU A 87 16.91 1.19 2.38
C GLU A 87 16.86 -0.31 2.13
N LYS A 88 15.63 -0.83 2.01
CA LYS A 88 15.37 -2.20 1.59
C LYS A 88 14.24 -2.17 0.56
N GLU A 89 14.35 -3.00 -0.46
CA GLU A 89 13.24 -3.17 -1.40
C GLU A 89 13.25 -4.58 -1.97
N LYS A 90 12.07 -5.06 -2.32
CA LYS A 90 11.91 -6.35 -2.98
C LYS A 90 10.56 -6.42 -3.64
N GLU A 91 10.40 -7.33 -4.58
CA GLU A 91 9.11 -7.69 -5.12
C GLU A 91 8.60 -8.95 -4.42
N MET A 92 7.29 -9.01 -4.23
CA MET A 92 6.66 -10.14 -3.56
C MET A 92 5.29 -10.39 -4.19
N ILE A 93 4.74 -11.55 -3.92
CA ILE A 93 3.35 -11.85 -4.28
C ILE A 93 2.46 -11.31 -3.16
N CYS A 94 1.30 -10.79 -3.54
CA CYS A 94 0.34 -10.23 -2.59
C CYS A 94 -0.03 -11.27 -1.53
N SER A 95 0.32 -10.98 -0.27
CA SER A 95 0.07 -11.85 0.87
C SER A 95 -0.10 -10.99 2.12
N ALA A 96 -1.31 -10.99 2.68
CA ALA A 96 -1.58 -10.23 3.90
C ALA A 96 -0.71 -10.70 5.05
N GLU A 97 -0.46 -12.01 5.15
CA GLU A 97 0.37 -12.57 6.22
C GLU A 97 1.81 -12.04 6.15
N GLU A 98 2.44 -12.12 4.98
CA GLU A 98 3.80 -11.63 4.80
C GLU A 98 3.88 -10.11 5.01
N MET A 99 2.91 -9.39 4.48
CA MET A 99 2.87 -7.93 4.63
C MET A 99 2.70 -7.53 6.10
N ASN A 100 1.84 -8.23 6.85
CA ASN A 100 1.70 -7.97 8.29
C ASN A 100 3.00 -8.23 9.04
N HIS A 101 3.75 -9.27 8.68
CA HIS A 101 5.06 -9.55 9.30
C HIS A 101 6.05 -8.40 9.04
N LEU A 102 6.07 -7.88 7.82
CA LEU A 102 6.94 -6.76 7.47
C LEU A 102 6.56 -5.50 8.24
N ILE A 103 5.26 -5.25 8.41
CA ILE A 103 4.77 -4.12 9.18
C ILE A 103 5.13 -4.27 10.67
N GLU A 104 4.97 -5.47 11.21
CA GLU A 104 5.34 -5.75 12.60
C GLU A 104 6.83 -5.54 12.83
N ASP A 105 7.68 -6.00 11.92
CA ASP A 105 9.12 -5.78 11.99
C ASP A 105 9.46 -4.30 11.92
N PHE A 106 8.76 -3.56 11.06
CA PHE A 106 8.94 -2.11 10.91
C PHE A 106 8.67 -1.38 12.22
N TYR A 107 7.59 -1.75 12.91
CA TYR A 107 7.21 -1.14 14.19
C TYR A 107 7.79 -1.87 15.39
N GLY A 108 8.50 -2.97 15.19
CA GLY A 108 8.93 -3.85 16.27
C GLY A 108 9.73 -3.18 17.37
N SER A 109 10.63 -2.28 17.00
CA SER A 109 11.44 -1.54 17.98
C SER A 109 10.61 -0.52 18.76
N SER A 110 9.46 -0.10 18.21
CA SER A 110 8.56 0.86 18.85
C SER A 110 7.66 0.21 19.90
N PHE A 111 7.48 -1.11 19.81
CA PHE A 111 6.62 -1.86 20.73
C PHE A 111 7.40 -2.58 21.83
N ARG A 112 8.69 -2.41 21.89
CA ARG A 112 9.57 -3.09 22.83
C ARG A 112 10.20 -2.14 23.83
#